data_ea8dd39a08d3b81abf52f1042ceb3d51
#
_entry.id   ea8dd39a08d3b81abf52f1042ceb3d51
#
_cell.length_a   1.000
_cell.length_b   1.000
_cell.length_c   1.000
_cell.angle_alpha   90.00
_cell.angle_beta   90.00
_cell.angle_gamma   90.00
#
_symmetry.space_group_name_H-M   'P 1'
#
loop_
_entity.id
_entity.type
_entity.pdbx_description
1 polymer ?
#
loop_
_entity_poly.entity_id
_entity_poly.type
_entity_poly.pdbx_seq_one_letter_code
_entity_poly.pdbx_strand_id
1 'polypeptide(L)'
;MSDTAYLDQAAVWSKDLTRMKSRGPGDTENAMRQIAREYSIDYGFLWSLRYRRERLRIMSISVYESIRAAYRAECERQMRKLENEIVRTEQIAGADVDSVRAAKALVEQAARETSVTHTHPKDPPQ
;
A
#
# COMPACT_ATOMS: atom_id res chain seq x y z
N MET A 1 16.22 14.60 -8.49
CA MET A 1 16.01 13.81 -7.28
C MET A 1 17.03 12.68 -7.22
N SER A 2 17.58 12.41 -6.07
CA SER A 2 18.61 11.38 -5.93
C SER A 2 18.01 9.98 -5.85
N ASP A 3 18.81 8.98 -6.20
CA ASP A 3 18.38 7.57 -6.06
C ASP A 3 18.03 7.23 -4.63
N THR A 4 18.67 7.91 -3.67
CA THR A 4 18.39 7.73 -2.25
C THR A 4 16.92 8.03 -1.93
N ALA A 5 16.37 9.11 -2.51
CA ALA A 5 14.98 9.48 -2.27
C ALA A 5 14.02 8.41 -2.80
N TYR A 6 14.29 7.86 -3.97
CA TYR A 6 13.47 6.80 -4.53
C TYR A 6 13.56 5.52 -3.71
N LEU A 7 14.77 5.18 -3.27
CA LEU A 7 14.97 4.01 -2.42
C LEU A 7 14.25 4.16 -1.08
N ASP A 8 14.31 5.33 -0.49
CA ASP A 8 13.62 5.59 0.77
C ASP A 8 12.11 5.47 0.62
N GLN A 9 11.58 6.01 -0.48
CA GLN A 9 10.15 5.90 -0.74
C GLN A 9 9.73 4.45 -0.98
N ALA A 10 10.52 3.72 -1.75
CA ALA A 10 10.24 2.30 -2.01
C ALA A 10 10.29 1.49 -0.70
N ALA A 11 11.21 1.83 0.18
CA ALA A 11 11.32 1.15 1.47
C ALA A 11 10.08 1.39 2.33
N VAL A 12 9.55 2.61 2.33
CA VAL A 12 8.31 2.93 3.06
C VAL A 12 7.15 2.13 2.50
N TRP A 13 6.98 2.15 1.18
CA TRP A 13 5.89 1.40 0.54
C TRP A 13 6.01 -0.09 0.79
N SER A 14 7.22 -0.64 0.70
CA SER A 14 7.46 -2.06 0.92
C SER A 14 7.12 -2.46 2.35
N LYS A 15 7.49 -1.63 3.31
CA LYS A 15 7.17 -1.88 4.72
C LYS A 15 5.67 -1.88 4.96
N ASP A 16 4.96 -0.91 4.38
CA ASP A 16 3.51 -0.82 4.52
C ASP A 16 2.82 -1.99 3.83
N LEU A 17 3.29 -2.37 2.64
CA LEU A 17 2.78 -3.55 1.93
C LEU A 17 2.91 -4.80 2.79
N THR A 18 4.08 -5.00 3.37
CA THR A 18 4.34 -6.15 4.21
C THR A 18 3.39 -6.19 5.40
N ARG A 19 3.16 -5.03 6.01
CA ARG A 19 2.23 -4.92 7.12
C ARG A 19 0.81 -5.30 6.70
N MET A 20 0.37 -4.81 5.54
CA MET A 20 -0.98 -5.09 5.05
C MET A 20 -1.19 -6.57 4.70
N LYS A 21 -0.13 -7.25 4.24
CA LYS A 21 -0.20 -8.66 3.88
C LYS A 21 0.04 -9.60 5.06
N SER A 22 0.63 -9.10 6.13
CA SER A 22 0.96 -9.91 7.30
C SER A 22 -0.30 -10.31 8.06
N ARG A 23 -0.33 -11.54 8.52
CA ARG A 23 -1.43 -12.07 9.32
C ARG A 23 -1.19 -11.90 10.82
N GLY A 24 -0.02 -11.39 11.20
CA GLY A 24 0.30 -11.20 12.59
C GLY A 24 1.79 -11.36 12.85
N PRO A 25 2.18 -11.38 14.12
CA PRO A 25 3.60 -11.51 14.48
C PRO A 25 4.22 -12.77 13.89
N GLY A 26 5.41 -12.64 13.36
CA GLY A 26 6.13 -13.76 12.77
C GLY A 26 5.79 -14.06 11.33
N ASP A 27 4.92 -13.30 10.71
CA ASP A 27 4.48 -13.55 9.34
C ASP A 27 5.18 -12.66 8.30
N THR A 28 6.15 -11.87 8.73
CA THR A 28 6.82 -10.89 7.86
C THR A 28 7.43 -11.52 6.62
N GLU A 29 8.22 -12.58 6.78
CA GLU A 29 8.88 -13.21 5.65
C GLU A 29 7.87 -13.79 4.66
N ASN A 30 6.84 -14.44 5.19
CA ASN A 30 5.79 -15.03 4.36
C ASN A 30 5.05 -13.94 3.58
N ALA A 31 4.75 -12.82 4.22
CA ALA A 31 4.10 -11.69 3.57
C ALA A 31 4.98 -11.13 2.45
N MET A 32 6.28 -10.99 2.69
CA MET A 32 7.21 -10.50 1.68
C MET A 32 7.31 -11.45 0.49
N ARG A 33 7.33 -12.75 0.74
CA ARG A 33 7.36 -13.75 -0.34
C ARG A 33 6.09 -13.70 -1.17
N GLN A 34 4.96 -13.49 -0.53
CA GLN A 34 3.69 -13.36 -1.22
C GLN A 34 3.68 -12.12 -2.13
N ILE A 35 4.17 -10.99 -1.64
CA ILE A 35 4.27 -9.75 -2.43
C ILE A 35 5.18 -9.98 -3.63
N ALA A 36 6.32 -10.64 -3.42
CA ALA A 36 7.28 -10.90 -4.48
C ALA A 36 6.63 -11.72 -5.61
N ARG A 37 5.87 -12.74 -5.25
CA ARG A 37 5.20 -13.59 -6.24
C ARG A 37 4.06 -12.86 -6.93
N GLU A 38 3.24 -12.19 -6.16
CA GLU A 38 2.03 -11.56 -6.69
C GLU A 38 2.34 -10.43 -7.65
N TYR A 39 3.36 -9.66 -7.35
CA TYR A 39 3.69 -8.46 -8.13
C TYR A 39 4.97 -8.60 -8.94
N SER A 40 5.54 -9.81 -9.00
CA SER A 40 6.74 -10.09 -9.78
C SER A 40 7.91 -9.20 -9.39
N ILE A 41 8.12 -9.04 -8.10
CA ILE A 41 9.24 -8.28 -7.55
C ILE A 41 10.26 -9.26 -6.96
N ASP A 42 11.54 -8.99 -7.18
CA ASP A 42 12.59 -9.83 -6.64
C ASP A 42 12.54 -9.83 -5.11
N TYR A 43 12.40 -11.00 -4.52
CA TYR A 43 12.33 -11.15 -3.07
C TYR A 43 13.58 -10.61 -2.39
N GLY A 44 14.75 -10.91 -2.96
CA GLY A 44 16.02 -10.45 -2.40
C GLY A 44 16.08 -8.94 -2.31
N PHE A 45 15.54 -8.26 -3.32
CA PHE A 45 15.50 -6.80 -3.30
C PHE A 45 14.57 -6.28 -2.21
N LEU A 46 13.39 -6.88 -2.06
CA LEU A 46 12.46 -6.51 -0.98
C LEU A 46 13.11 -6.73 0.39
N TRP A 47 13.82 -7.85 0.55
CA TRP A 47 14.54 -8.15 1.77
C TRP A 47 15.59 -7.08 2.06
N SER A 48 16.34 -6.68 1.02
CA SER A 48 17.38 -5.66 1.16
C SER A 48 16.79 -4.29 1.51
N LEU A 49 15.65 -3.93 0.93
CA LEU A 49 14.97 -2.69 1.28
C LEU A 49 14.61 -2.66 2.76
N ARG A 50 14.22 -3.79 3.31
CA ARG A 50 13.82 -3.87 4.72
C ARG A 50 15.00 -3.89 5.68
N TYR A 51 16.02 -4.69 5.36
CA TYR A 51 17.09 -4.98 6.31
C TYR A 51 18.44 -4.40 5.95
N ARG A 52 18.64 -3.99 4.71
CA ARG A 52 19.91 -3.48 4.22
C ARG A 52 19.75 -2.22 3.39
N ARG A 53 18.80 -1.38 3.76
CA ARG A 53 18.46 -0.19 2.98
C ARG A 53 19.70 0.69 2.71
N GLU A 54 20.54 0.87 3.72
CA GLU A 54 21.70 1.75 3.60
C GLU A 54 22.77 1.22 2.66
N ARG A 55 22.70 -0.06 2.28
CA ARG A 55 23.64 -0.65 1.34
C ARG A 55 23.20 -0.52 -0.11
N LEU A 56 21.94 -0.20 -0.32
CA LEU A 56 21.41 -0.04 -1.66
C LEU A 56 21.78 1.34 -2.19
N ARG A 57 22.25 1.39 -3.43
CA ARG A 57 22.65 2.65 -4.08
C ARG A 57 21.78 3.02 -5.24
N ILE A 58 21.25 2.04 -5.96
CA ILE A 58 20.44 2.27 -7.15
C ILE A 58 19.23 1.32 -7.13
N MET A 59 18.24 1.70 -7.91
CA MET A 59 17.04 0.90 -8.11
C MET A 59 16.55 1.17 -9.51
N SER A 60 16.18 0.13 -10.26
CA SER A 60 15.63 0.32 -11.58
C SER A 60 14.27 0.99 -11.49
N ILE A 61 13.92 1.76 -12.52
CA ILE A 61 12.60 2.37 -12.61
C ILE A 61 11.52 1.29 -12.62
N SER A 62 11.78 0.20 -13.30
CA SER A 62 10.85 -0.92 -13.39
C SER A 62 10.49 -1.47 -12.00
N VAL A 63 11.49 -1.69 -11.14
CA VAL A 63 11.26 -2.17 -9.78
C VAL A 63 10.50 -1.13 -8.96
N TYR A 64 10.90 0.13 -9.08
CA TYR A 64 10.23 1.21 -8.38
C TYR A 64 8.74 1.26 -8.73
N GLU A 65 8.43 1.19 -10.03
CA GLU A 65 7.05 1.22 -10.50
C GLU A 65 6.27 -0.02 -10.05
N SER A 66 6.92 -1.17 -10.00
CA SER A 66 6.26 -2.39 -9.51
C SER A 66 5.88 -2.27 -8.05
N ILE A 67 6.75 -1.73 -7.23
CA ILE A 67 6.47 -1.52 -5.80
C ILE A 67 5.36 -0.49 -5.63
N ARG A 68 5.41 0.58 -6.39
CA ARG A 68 4.37 1.62 -6.35
C ARG A 68 3.01 1.05 -6.73
N ALA A 69 2.96 0.28 -7.81
CA ALA A 69 1.72 -0.34 -8.27
C ALA A 69 1.17 -1.33 -7.25
N ALA A 70 2.05 -2.12 -6.63
CA ALA A 70 1.66 -3.06 -5.59
C ALA A 70 1.06 -2.33 -4.40
N TYR A 71 1.69 -1.25 -3.99
CA TYR A 71 1.20 -0.45 -2.86
C TYR A 71 -0.19 0.12 -3.15
N ARG A 72 -0.39 0.67 -4.35
CA ARG A 72 -1.69 1.18 -4.76
C ARG A 72 -2.76 0.10 -4.75
N ALA A 73 -2.43 -1.05 -5.33
CA ALA A 73 -3.39 -2.15 -5.43
C ALA A 73 -3.83 -2.62 -4.05
N GLU A 74 -2.90 -2.70 -3.10
CA GLU A 74 -3.25 -3.13 -1.75
C GLU A 74 -4.06 -2.07 -1.01
N CYS A 75 -3.74 -0.80 -1.20
CA CYS A 75 -4.54 0.28 -0.60
C CYS A 75 -5.98 0.25 -1.10
N GLU A 76 -6.17 0.04 -2.41
CA GLU A 76 -7.51 -0.06 -2.99
C GLU A 76 -8.26 -1.27 -2.45
N ARG A 77 -7.56 -2.38 -2.29
CA ARG A 77 -8.16 -3.60 -1.74
C ARG A 77 -8.63 -3.38 -0.31
N GLN A 78 -7.82 -2.70 0.50
CA GLN A 78 -8.19 -2.39 1.88
C GLN A 78 -9.41 -1.47 1.94
N MET A 79 -9.49 -0.48 1.06
CA MET A 79 -10.65 0.40 1.00
C MET A 79 -11.93 -0.35 0.64
N ARG A 80 -11.86 -1.23 -0.37
CA ARG A 80 -13.03 -2.03 -0.76
C ARG A 80 -13.49 -2.92 0.38
N LYS A 81 -12.54 -3.50 1.11
CA LYS A 81 -12.86 -4.34 2.26
C LYS A 81 -13.58 -3.54 3.33
N LEU A 82 -13.12 -2.33 3.60
CA LEU A 82 -13.74 -1.46 4.58
C LEU A 82 -15.16 -1.06 4.16
N GLU A 83 -15.35 -0.72 2.89
CA GLU A 83 -16.67 -0.40 2.35
C GLU A 83 -17.63 -1.58 2.52
N ASN A 84 -17.16 -2.79 2.23
CA ASN A 84 -17.98 -3.98 2.39
C ASN A 84 -18.37 -4.22 3.84
N GLU A 85 -17.47 -3.95 4.77
CA GLU A 85 -17.76 -4.07 6.18
C GLU A 85 -18.80 -3.05 6.64
N ILE A 86 -18.74 -1.83 6.11
CA ILE A 86 -19.74 -0.81 6.42
C ILE A 86 -21.11 -1.23 5.93
N VAL A 87 -21.20 -1.70 4.69
CA VAL A 87 -22.48 -2.18 4.12
C VAL A 87 -23.04 -3.32 4.95
N ARG A 88 -22.19 -4.27 5.33
CA ARG A 88 -22.62 -5.40 6.14
C ARG A 88 -23.13 -4.95 7.51
N THR A 89 -22.46 -3.99 8.12
CA THR A 89 -22.88 -3.45 9.40
C THR A 89 -24.24 -2.77 9.29
N GLU A 90 -24.48 -2.01 8.23
CA GLU A 90 -25.79 -1.40 7.98
C GLU A 90 -26.88 -2.45 7.86
N GLN A 91 -26.62 -3.53 7.12
CA GLN A 91 -27.60 -4.57 6.89
C GLN A 91 -27.93 -5.35 8.16
N ILE A 92 -26.94 -5.63 9.00
CA ILE A 92 -27.11 -6.46 10.18
C ILE A 92 -27.69 -5.65 11.33
N ALA A 93 -27.16 -4.47 11.59
CA ALA A 93 -27.44 -3.73 12.82
C ALA A 93 -28.67 -2.85 12.76
N GLY A 94 -29.19 -2.58 11.58
CA GLY A 94 -30.29 -1.63 11.44
C GLY A 94 -29.89 -0.23 11.86
N ALA A 95 -28.63 -0.03 11.95
CA ALA A 95 -27.91 1.23 11.91
C ALA A 95 -28.15 2.27 13.00
N ASP A 96 -27.11 2.52 13.72
CA ASP A 96 -26.81 3.84 14.22
C ASP A 96 -26.43 4.67 12.97
N VAL A 97 -27.39 5.41 12.48
CA VAL A 97 -27.27 6.12 11.19
C VAL A 97 -26.09 7.08 11.17
N ASP A 98 -25.85 7.75 12.29
CA ASP A 98 -24.77 8.75 12.34
C ASP A 98 -23.40 8.10 12.28
N SER A 99 -23.19 7.00 12.96
CA SER A 99 -21.91 6.27 12.92
C SER A 99 -21.63 5.73 11.52
N VAL A 100 -22.65 5.20 10.86
CA VAL A 100 -22.51 4.69 9.50
C VAL A 100 -22.17 5.81 8.54
N ARG A 101 -22.85 6.94 8.67
CA ARG A 101 -22.60 8.10 7.81
C ARG A 101 -21.17 8.61 8.00
N ALA A 102 -20.70 8.70 9.22
CA ALA A 102 -19.34 9.13 9.51
C ALA A 102 -18.30 8.18 8.89
N ALA A 103 -18.53 6.88 9.01
CA ALA A 103 -17.62 5.89 8.44
C ALA A 103 -17.58 5.99 6.92
N LYS A 104 -18.73 6.16 6.28
CA LYS A 104 -18.80 6.33 4.83
C LYS A 104 -18.06 7.57 4.37
N ALA A 105 -18.20 8.67 5.12
CA ALA A 105 -17.50 9.90 4.78
C ALA A 105 -15.99 9.72 4.83
N LEU A 106 -15.48 8.97 5.80
CA LEU A 106 -14.05 8.69 5.90
C LEU A 106 -13.55 7.86 4.71
N VAL A 107 -14.33 6.86 4.31
CA VAL A 107 -13.96 6.02 3.16
C VAL A 107 -13.94 6.86 1.88
N GLU A 108 -14.94 7.70 1.69
CA GLU A 108 -15.00 8.58 0.52
C GLU A 108 -13.83 9.54 0.49
N GLN A 109 -13.47 10.10 1.63
CA GLN A 109 -12.33 10.99 1.71
C GLN A 109 -11.02 10.27 1.35
N ALA A 110 -10.84 9.06 1.87
CA ALA A 110 -9.66 8.26 1.55
C ALA A 110 -9.59 7.94 0.07
N ALA A 111 -10.73 7.61 -0.53
CA ALA A 111 -10.80 7.33 -1.97
C ALA A 111 -10.44 8.56 -2.79
N ARG A 112 -10.94 9.74 -2.39
CA ARG A 112 -10.60 10.98 -3.07
C ARG A 112 -9.12 11.30 -2.97
N GLU A 113 -8.53 11.11 -1.80
CA GLU A 113 -7.11 11.34 -1.59
C GLU A 113 -6.26 10.39 -2.43
N THR A 114 -6.66 9.14 -2.50
CA THR A 114 -5.98 8.15 -3.33
C THR A 114 -6.08 8.52 -4.81
N SER A 115 -7.26 8.95 -5.25
CA SER A 115 -7.46 9.38 -6.63
C SER A 115 -6.60 10.60 -6.97
N VAL A 116 -6.55 11.58 -6.08
CA VAL A 116 -5.73 12.77 -6.28
C VAL A 116 -4.27 12.39 -6.39
N THR A 117 -3.80 11.52 -5.49
CA THR A 117 -2.42 11.03 -5.53
C THR A 117 -2.16 10.27 -6.83
N HIS A 118 -3.14 9.50 -7.28
CA HIS A 118 -3.03 8.71 -8.50
C HIS A 118 -3.00 9.58 -9.76
N THR A 119 -3.84 10.61 -9.81
CA THR A 119 -3.95 11.48 -10.97
C THR A 119 -2.93 12.61 -10.96
N HIS A 120 -2.19 12.78 -9.90
CA HIS A 120 -1.23 13.84 -9.70
C HIS A 120 0.15 13.34 -10.08
N PRO A 121 0.40 13.34 -11.33
CA PRO A 121 1.67 12.79 -11.78
C PRO A 121 2.75 13.75 -11.60
N LYS A 122 2.75 14.18 -11.40
CA LYS A 122 3.59 14.81 -11.59
C LYS A 122 4.56 15.02 -11.17
N ASP A 123 4.73 14.69 -11.20
CA ASP A 123 5.59 14.88 -10.98
C ASP A 123 6.31 15.47 -11.58
N PRO A 124 6.82 15.70 -11.36
CA PRO A 124 7.47 16.45 -11.70
C PRO A 124 8.14 16.70 -12.33
N PRO A 125 8.33 16.95 -12.57
CA PRO A 125 8.96 17.30 -13.00
C PRO A 125 9.64 17.87 -13.27
N GLN A 126 9.62 18.06 -13.46
CA GLN A 126 10.19 18.47 -13.79
C GLN A 126 10.95 18.94 -13.74
#